data_8618cde18acba5180d5b13cab374e937
#
_entry.id   8618cde18acba5180d5b13cab374e937
#
_cell.length_a   1.000
_cell.length_b   1.000
_cell.length_c   1.000
_cell.angle_alpha   90.00
_cell.angle_beta   90.00
_cell.angle_gamma   90.00
#
_symmetry.space_group_name_H-M   'P 1'
#
loop_
_entity.id
_entity.type
_entity.pdbx_description
1 polymer ?
#
loop_
_entity_poly.entity_id
_entity_poly.type
_entity_poly.pdbx_seq_one_letter_code
_entity_poly.pdbx_strand_id
1 'polypeptide(L)'
;GIFPKVALKKHKKEVNERILLTNDKIGDSFIESLRVTRNTLMNKLDEDEKVIMVTSTAPEEGKTTVISNLALSVSRMKKKVLIVDADLRNPSIDDILTVDRSDDNIIESQDTYTIYKYNNSVSVLNFNVDNYFNVLNMKELRSFFSKIKENYDYVFVDTPPCGLVSDTLIIAQAVDTVIYVVMQDTVRTSKIQSSIDELLFSDVKITGCILNAAESGLQGYGKYYGYGSYYKYGHYGYGRHHYGYGHEN
;
A
#
# COMPACT_ATOMS: atom_id res chain seq x y z
N GLY A 1 -0.22 10.10 4.10
CA GLY A 1 -0.25 9.10 5.17
C GLY A 1 1.07 9.00 5.92
N ILE A 2 1.04 8.44 7.11
CA ILE A 2 2.24 8.18 7.93
C ILE A 2 2.14 6.74 8.42
N PHE A 3 3.12 5.92 8.08
CA PHE A 3 3.23 4.56 8.59
C PHE A 3 4.35 4.49 9.63
N PRO A 4 4.07 4.02 10.85
CA PRO A 4 5.08 3.90 11.88
C PRO A 4 6.08 2.80 11.55
N LYS A 5 7.30 2.96 12.07
CA LYS A 5 8.32 1.91 12.02
C LYS A 5 7.82 0.67 12.77
N VAL A 6 7.71 -0.45 12.09
CA VAL A 6 7.28 -1.71 12.70
C VAL A 6 8.52 -2.49 13.11
N ALA A 7 8.68 -2.70 14.41
CA ALA A 7 9.68 -3.61 14.95
C ALA A 7 9.07 -5.01 15.11
N LEU A 8 9.28 -5.88 14.15
CA LEU A 8 8.96 -7.30 14.31
C LEU A 8 9.97 -7.93 15.27
N LYS A 9 9.51 -8.57 16.35
CA LYS A 9 10.40 -9.26 17.29
C LYS A 9 11.10 -10.41 16.57
N LYS A 10 12.41 -10.27 16.39
CA LYS A 10 13.24 -11.33 15.80
C LYS A 10 13.25 -12.55 16.74
N HIS A 11 12.43 -13.54 16.50
CA HIS A 11 12.67 -14.88 17.02
C HIS A 11 13.75 -15.56 16.16
N LYS A 12 14.75 -16.11 16.80
CA LYS A 12 16.07 -16.53 16.26
C LYS A 12 16.04 -17.61 15.15
N LYS A 13 14.91 -18.03 14.61
CA LYS A 13 14.81 -19.12 13.60
C LYS A 13 13.65 -19.04 12.61
N GLU A 14 12.87 -17.99 12.52
CA GLU A 14 11.78 -17.94 11.53
C GLU A 14 12.08 -16.92 10.43
N VAL A 15 12.01 -17.44 9.22
CA VAL A 15 12.19 -16.77 7.95
C VAL A 15 11.21 -15.59 7.83
N ASN A 16 11.75 -14.38 7.62
CA ASN A 16 11.06 -13.19 7.12
C ASN A 16 9.62 -12.96 7.62
N GLU A 17 9.47 -12.51 8.86
CA GLU A 17 8.19 -11.94 9.30
C GLU A 17 7.91 -10.68 8.48
N ARG A 18 6.92 -10.77 7.59
CA ARG A 18 6.57 -9.69 6.68
C ARG A 18 5.65 -8.69 7.37
N ILE A 19 5.82 -7.41 7.05
CA ILE A 19 4.92 -6.33 7.53
C ILE A 19 3.67 -6.34 6.62
N LEU A 20 2.75 -7.25 6.90
CA LEU A 20 1.49 -7.37 6.18
C LEU A 20 0.30 -7.31 7.12
N LEU A 21 -0.80 -6.72 6.66
CA LEU A 21 -2.08 -6.63 7.38
C LEU A 21 -2.66 -7.99 7.78
N THR A 22 -2.18 -9.08 7.16
CA THR A 22 -2.55 -10.46 7.47
C THR A 22 -1.70 -11.08 8.58
N ASN A 23 -0.65 -10.40 9.04
CA ASN A 23 0.22 -10.87 10.11
C ASN A 23 -0.30 -10.40 11.47
N ASP A 24 -0.68 -11.32 12.34
CA ASP A 24 -1.25 -11.04 13.68
C ASP A 24 -0.26 -10.34 14.64
N LYS A 25 1.03 -10.31 14.30
CA LYS A 25 2.07 -9.63 15.09
C LYS A 25 2.19 -8.13 14.77
N ILE A 26 1.42 -7.62 13.81
CA ILE A 26 1.39 -6.20 13.45
C ILE A 26 0.65 -5.41 14.54
N GLY A 27 1.30 -4.36 15.05
CA GLY A 27 0.73 -3.53 16.11
C GLY A 27 -0.45 -2.66 15.63
N ASP A 28 -1.39 -2.39 16.55
CA ASP A 28 -2.61 -1.60 16.30
C ASP A 28 -2.31 -0.21 15.69
N SER A 29 -1.19 0.40 16.04
CA SER A 29 -0.79 1.71 15.49
C SER A 29 -0.56 1.68 13.98
N PHE A 30 0.02 0.61 13.46
CA PHE A 30 0.20 0.44 12.02
C PHE A 30 -1.16 0.19 11.32
N ILE A 31 -1.98 -0.68 11.90
CA ILE A 31 -3.32 -1.00 11.37
C ILE A 31 -4.18 0.26 11.31
N GLU A 32 -4.15 1.10 12.34
CA GLU A 32 -4.89 2.36 12.37
C GLU A 32 -4.34 3.37 11.36
N SER A 33 -3.03 3.53 11.26
CA SER A 33 -2.40 4.40 10.26
C SER A 33 -2.75 3.96 8.84
N LEU A 34 -2.78 2.65 8.58
CA LEU A 34 -3.19 2.08 7.29
C LEU A 34 -4.67 2.37 7.00
N ARG A 35 -5.56 2.24 8.01
CA ARG A 35 -6.99 2.56 7.88
C ARG A 35 -7.22 4.04 7.55
N VAL A 36 -6.54 4.93 8.26
CA VAL A 36 -6.61 6.38 8.01
C VAL A 36 -6.08 6.72 6.63
N THR A 37 -4.94 6.16 6.23
CA THR A 37 -4.35 6.39 4.90
C THR A 37 -5.27 5.91 3.79
N ARG A 38 -5.82 4.70 3.92
CA ARG A 38 -6.83 4.17 2.98
C ARG A 38 -8.03 5.10 2.85
N ASN A 39 -8.66 5.50 3.96
CA ASN A 39 -9.82 6.37 3.94
C ASN A 39 -9.50 7.73 3.31
N THR A 40 -8.34 8.30 3.63
CA THR A 40 -7.88 9.57 3.02
C THR A 40 -7.68 9.42 1.53
N LEU A 41 -7.08 8.31 1.08
CA LEU A 41 -6.91 8.02 -0.34
C LEU A 41 -8.28 7.92 -1.05
N MET A 42 -9.16 7.06 -0.54
CA MET A 42 -10.49 6.85 -1.15
C MET A 42 -11.31 8.14 -1.26
N ASN A 43 -11.19 9.05 -0.28
CA ASN A 43 -11.88 10.35 -0.29
C ASN A 43 -11.26 11.38 -1.26
N LYS A 44 -10.05 11.13 -1.74
CA LYS A 44 -9.34 12.03 -2.68
C LYS A 44 -9.44 11.58 -4.13
N LEU A 45 -9.79 10.32 -4.36
CA LEU A 45 -9.97 9.78 -5.69
C LEU A 45 -11.33 10.18 -6.24
N ASP A 46 -11.36 10.57 -7.50
CA ASP A 46 -12.58 10.73 -8.28
C ASP A 46 -13.15 9.33 -8.65
N GLU A 47 -14.42 9.23 -9.02
CA GLU A 47 -15.11 7.95 -9.26
C GLU A 47 -14.47 7.10 -10.37
N ASP A 48 -13.85 7.73 -11.35
CA ASP A 48 -13.18 7.11 -12.49
C ASP A 48 -11.70 6.82 -12.23
N GLU A 49 -11.14 7.34 -11.14
CA GLU A 49 -9.75 7.12 -10.76
C GLU A 49 -9.56 5.80 -10.01
N LYS A 50 -9.24 4.76 -10.74
CA LYS A 50 -9.11 3.40 -10.21
C LYS A 50 -7.68 2.87 -10.26
N VAL A 51 -6.83 3.39 -11.16
CA VAL A 51 -5.45 2.92 -11.38
C VAL A 51 -4.48 3.82 -10.62
N ILE A 52 -3.91 3.27 -9.56
CA ILE A 52 -3.09 3.99 -8.58
C ILE A 52 -1.68 3.43 -8.61
N MET A 53 -0.73 4.21 -9.08
CA MET A 53 0.68 3.84 -9.05
C MET A 53 1.32 4.19 -7.70
N VAL A 54 2.25 3.35 -7.25
CA VAL A 54 3.09 3.62 -6.07
C VAL A 54 4.55 3.65 -6.49
N THR A 55 5.23 4.75 -6.20
CA THR A 55 6.66 4.92 -6.48
C THR A 55 7.39 5.61 -5.33
N SER A 56 8.71 5.76 -5.44
CA SER A 56 9.59 6.42 -4.46
C SER A 56 10.82 7.01 -5.15
N THR A 57 11.68 7.71 -4.40
CA THR A 57 12.94 8.24 -4.95
C THR A 57 13.99 7.14 -5.15
N ALA A 58 14.10 6.21 -4.19
CA ALA A 58 15.16 5.20 -4.13
C ALA A 58 14.60 3.80 -3.87
N PRO A 59 15.40 2.75 -4.10
CA PRO A 59 15.06 1.39 -3.66
C PRO A 59 14.88 1.32 -2.14
N GLU A 60 14.20 0.27 -1.67
CA GLU A 60 14.04 -0.05 -0.25
C GLU A 60 13.27 0.98 0.59
N GLU A 61 12.58 1.95 -0.03
CA GLU A 61 11.70 2.88 0.69
C GLU A 61 10.36 2.24 1.10
N GLY A 62 10.14 0.97 0.79
CA GLY A 62 8.99 0.18 1.22
C GLY A 62 7.75 0.30 0.33
N LYS A 63 7.91 0.67 -0.94
CA LYS A 63 6.80 0.75 -1.93
C LYS A 63 5.93 -0.50 -1.94
N THR A 64 6.55 -1.66 -2.19
CA THR A 64 5.86 -2.96 -2.29
C THR A 64 5.15 -3.33 -0.98
N THR A 65 5.74 -3.01 0.17
CA THR A 65 5.08 -3.20 1.48
C THR A 65 3.87 -2.27 1.63
N VAL A 66 4.00 -1.01 1.25
CA VAL A 66 2.92 -0.01 1.31
C VAL A 66 1.76 -0.42 0.40
N ILE A 67 2.06 -0.74 -0.86
CA ILE A 67 1.04 -1.08 -1.86
C ILE A 67 0.29 -2.37 -1.49
N SER A 68 1.00 -3.41 -1.05
CA SER A 68 0.40 -4.67 -0.62
C SER A 68 -0.56 -4.47 0.56
N ASN A 69 -0.17 -3.67 1.55
CA ASN A 69 -1.02 -3.37 2.70
C ASN A 69 -2.23 -2.50 2.33
N LEU A 70 -2.07 -1.48 1.46
CA LEU A 70 -3.17 -0.68 0.98
C LEU A 70 -4.18 -1.53 0.20
N ALA A 71 -3.72 -2.35 -0.72
CA ALA A 71 -4.56 -3.26 -1.51
C ALA A 71 -5.36 -4.22 -0.60
N LEU A 72 -4.69 -4.85 0.38
CA LEU A 72 -5.34 -5.71 1.38
C LEU A 72 -6.34 -4.92 2.24
N SER A 73 -6.04 -3.67 2.59
CA SER A 73 -6.95 -2.83 3.36
C SER A 73 -8.19 -2.41 2.57
N VAL A 74 -8.03 -2.11 1.28
CA VAL A 74 -9.14 -1.77 0.37
C VAL A 74 -10.03 -3.00 0.12
N SER A 75 -9.44 -4.18 -0.08
CA SER A 75 -10.19 -5.42 -0.31
C SER A 75 -11.11 -5.79 0.87
N ARG A 76 -10.75 -5.41 2.11
CA ARG A 76 -11.62 -5.58 3.31
C ARG A 76 -12.91 -4.76 3.24
N MET A 77 -13.00 -3.78 2.34
CA MET A 77 -14.24 -3.03 2.04
C MET A 77 -15.11 -3.74 0.99
N LYS A 78 -14.88 -5.02 0.72
CA LYS A 78 -15.56 -5.82 -0.32
C LYS A 78 -15.32 -5.29 -1.74
N LYS A 79 -14.17 -4.66 -1.98
CA LYS A 79 -13.73 -4.18 -3.28
C LYS A 79 -12.87 -5.23 -3.97
N LYS A 80 -13.04 -5.38 -5.28
CA LYS A 80 -12.15 -6.19 -6.12
C LYS A 80 -10.90 -5.40 -6.45
N VAL A 81 -9.74 -5.92 -6.05
CA VAL A 81 -8.46 -5.24 -6.16
C VAL A 81 -7.51 -6.07 -7.02
N LEU A 82 -6.84 -5.41 -7.96
CA LEU A 82 -5.70 -5.97 -8.67
C LEU A 82 -4.42 -5.29 -8.17
N ILE A 83 -3.38 -6.07 -7.94
CA ILE A 83 -2.02 -5.57 -7.76
C ILE A 83 -1.23 -5.94 -9.01
N VAL A 84 -0.59 -4.96 -9.63
CA VAL A 84 0.24 -5.13 -10.82
C VAL A 84 1.70 -4.95 -10.39
N ASP A 85 2.51 -6.01 -10.54
CA ASP A 85 3.95 -5.92 -10.34
C ASP A 85 4.59 -5.41 -11.64
N ALA A 86 4.87 -4.11 -11.67
CA ALA A 86 5.54 -3.44 -12.78
C ALA A 86 7.01 -3.09 -12.47
N ASP A 87 7.55 -3.52 -11.32
CA ASP A 87 8.99 -3.50 -11.06
C ASP A 87 9.64 -4.76 -11.67
N LEU A 88 9.70 -4.81 -13.00
CA LEU A 88 10.21 -5.98 -13.73
C LEU A 88 11.70 -6.22 -13.54
N ARG A 89 12.42 -5.27 -12.94
CA ARG A 89 13.85 -5.40 -12.59
C ARG A 89 14.03 -6.13 -11.27
N ASN A 90 13.09 -5.93 -10.34
CA ASN A 90 13.11 -6.55 -9.02
C ASN A 90 11.68 -6.86 -8.55
N PRO A 91 10.96 -7.77 -9.25
CA PRO A 91 9.60 -8.12 -8.89
C PRO A 91 9.56 -8.69 -7.48
N SER A 92 8.66 -8.22 -6.63
CA SER A 92 8.65 -8.59 -5.21
C SER A 92 7.25 -8.77 -4.61
N ILE A 93 6.19 -8.51 -5.37
CA ILE A 93 4.81 -8.67 -4.90
C ILE A 93 4.52 -10.13 -4.51
N ASP A 94 4.94 -11.08 -5.35
CA ASP A 94 4.70 -12.50 -5.11
C ASP A 94 5.39 -13.00 -3.84
N ASP A 95 6.63 -12.53 -3.64
CA ASP A 95 7.38 -12.87 -2.44
C ASP A 95 6.74 -12.28 -1.19
N ILE A 96 6.27 -11.04 -1.25
CA ILE A 96 5.63 -10.35 -0.12
C ILE A 96 4.28 -11.00 0.21
N LEU A 97 3.46 -11.29 -0.77
CA LEU A 97 2.14 -11.87 -0.58
C LEU A 97 2.15 -13.39 -0.48
N THR A 98 3.24 -14.08 -0.84
CA THR A 98 3.28 -15.54 -1.00
C THR A 98 2.21 -16.03 -1.99
N VAL A 99 2.25 -15.47 -3.21
CA VAL A 99 1.28 -15.82 -4.25
C VAL A 99 1.53 -17.26 -4.72
N ASP A 100 0.47 -18.06 -4.70
CA ASP A 100 0.49 -19.40 -5.27
C ASP A 100 0.28 -19.32 -6.80
N ARG A 101 1.33 -19.62 -7.57
CA ARG A 101 1.34 -19.59 -9.04
C ARG A 101 0.91 -20.89 -9.69
N SER A 102 0.24 -21.79 -8.96
CA SER A 102 -0.33 -23.00 -9.54
C SER A 102 -1.37 -22.65 -10.61
N ASP A 103 -1.54 -23.55 -11.56
CA ASP A 103 -2.51 -23.40 -12.67
C ASP A 103 -3.95 -23.21 -12.14
N ASP A 104 -4.27 -23.79 -10.99
CA ASP A 104 -5.58 -23.67 -10.35
C ASP A 104 -5.89 -22.22 -9.89
N ASN A 105 -4.88 -21.38 -9.73
CA ASN A 105 -5.01 -19.98 -9.34
C ASN A 105 -4.93 -18.99 -10.51
N ILE A 106 -4.74 -19.45 -11.73
CA ILE A 106 -4.74 -18.59 -12.91
C ILE A 106 -6.17 -18.12 -13.19
N ILE A 107 -6.37 -16.79 -13.19
CA ILE A 107 -7.62 -16.14 -13.61
C ILE A 107 -7.59 -15.86 -15.11
N GLU A 108 -6.46 -15.34 -15.60
CA GLU A 108 -6.26 -14.96 -16.98
C GLU A 108 -4.77 -15.11 -17.32
N SER A 109 -4.46 -15.63 -18.50
CA SER A 109 -3.10 -15.71 -19.03
C SER A 109 -3.09 -15.26 -20.48
N GLN A 110 -2.20 -14.31 -20.79
CA GLN A 110 -1.95 -13.75 -22.09
C GLN A 110 -0.44 -13.86 -22.40
N ASP A 111 -0.06 -13.62 -23.64
CA ASP A 111 1.37 -13.62 -24.03
C ASP A 111 2.21 -12.61 -23.22
N THR A 112 1.61 -11.50 -22.78
CA THR A 112 2.29 -10.40 -22.12
C THR A 112 2.17 -10.40 -20.59
N TYR A 113 1.17 -11.08 -20.01
CA TYR A 113 0.94 -11.12 -18.58
C TYR A 113 0.13 -12.35 -18.14
N THR A 114 0.20 -12.64 -16.84
CA THR A 114 -0.64 -13.63 -16.18
C THR A 114 -1.22 -13.04 -14.91
N ILE A 115 -2.52 -13.24 -14.66
CA ILE A 115 -3.23 -12.82 -13.45
C ILE A 115 -3.49 -14.04 -12.58
N TYR A 116 -2.98 -13.99 -11.35
CA TYR A 116 -3.18 -15.02 -10.34
C TYR A 116 -4.16 -14.56 -9.26
N LYS A 117 -4.99 -15.47 -8.80
CA LYS A 117 -5.85 -15.26 -7.64
C LYS A 117 -5.01 -15.34 -6.36
N TYR A 118 -4.97 -14.28 -5.58
CA TYR A 118 -4.39 -14.30 -4.23
C TYR A 118 -5.46 -14.70 -3.18
N ASN A 119 -6.64 -14.09 -3.25
CA ASN A 119 -7.80 -14.44 -2.44
C ASN A 119 -9.10 -14.07 -3.17
N ASN A 120 -10.25 -14.10 -2.47
CA ASN A 120 -11.55 -13.83 -3.11
C ASN A 120 -11.72 -12.38 -3.61
N SER A 121 -10.90 -11.44 -3.16
CA SER A 121 -11.03 -10.00 -3.47
C SER A 121 -9.76 -9.39 -4.03
N VAL A 122 -8.62 -10.10 -3.97
CA VAL A 122 -7.32 -9.61 -4.45
C VAL A 122 -6.76 -10.57 -5.48
N SER A 123 -6.32 -10.02 -6.59
CA SER A 123 -5.56 -10.70 -7.64
C SER A 123 -4.22 -10.02 -7.85
N VAL A 124 -3.24 -10.75 -8.37
CA VAL A 124 -1.90 -10.25 -8.68
C VAL A 124 -1.61 -10.49 -10.14
N LEU A 125 -1.16 -9.45 -10.83
CA LEU A 125 -0.73 -9.51 -12.23
C LEU A 125 0.79 -9.42 -12.31
N ASN A 126 1.37 -10.38 -13.01
CA ASN A 126 2.78 -10.40 -13.36
C ASN A 126 2.94 -10.31 -14.87
N PHE A 127 3.83 -9.44 -15.34
CA PHE A 127 4.19 -9.38 -16.75
C PHE A 127 5.17 -10.50 -17.13
N ASN A 128 5.05 -11.01 -18.34
CA ASN A 128 6.02 -11.95 -18.91
C ASN A 128 7.28 -11.18 -19.36
N VAL A 129 8.43 -11.57 -18.82
CA VAL A 129 9.71 -10.85 -19.02
C VAL A 129 10.10 -10.79 -20.51
N ASP A 130 9.80 -11.83 -21.27
CA ASP A 130 10.16 -11.91 -22.70
C ASP A 130 9.46 -10.86 -23.57
N ASN A 131 8.33 -10.32 -23.10
CA ASN A 131 7.55 -9.29 -23.80
C ASN A 131 7.66 -7.91 -23.15
N TYR A 132 8.62 -7.71 -22.27
CA TYR A 132 8.81 -6.48 -21.45
C TYR A 132 8.78 -5.19 -22.27
N PHE A 133 9.54 -5.12 -23.36
CA PHE A 133 9.63 -3.92 -24.18
C PHE A 133 8.33 -3.59 -24.93
N ASN A 134 7.49 -4.58 -25.21
CA ASN A 134 6.18 -4.38 -25.83
C ASN A 134 5.17 -3.78 -24.86
N VAL A 135 5.31 -4.04 -23.57
CA VAL A 135 4.41 -3.55 -22.52
C VAL A 135 4.68 -2.08 -22.18
N LEU A 136 5.91 -1.61 -22.32
CA LEU A 136 6.31 -0.22 -21.95
C LEU A 136 5.92 0.83 -23.00
N ASN A 137 5.24 0.47 -24.09
CA ASN A 137 4.67 1.47 -24.98
C ASN A 137 3.49 2.17 -24.31
N MET A 138 3.56 3.50 -24.15
CA MET A 138 2.55 4.34 -23.50
C MET A 138 1.12 4.06 -23.98
N LYS A 139 0.92 3.90 -25.30
CA LYS A 139 -0.40 3.67 -25.89
C LYS A 139 -0.97 2.31 -25.48
N GLU A 140 -0.12 1.31 -25.42
CA GLU A 140 -0.50 -0.05 -25.01
C GLU A 140 -0.80 -0.12 -23.52
N LEU A 141 0.00 0.55 -22.67
CA LEU A 141 -0.25 0.65 -21.23
C LEU A 141 -1.58 1.36 -20.92
N ARG A 142 -1.89 2.48 -21.59
CA ARG A 142 -3.18 3.16 -21.42
C ARG A 142 -4.35 2.26 -21.84
N SER A 143 -4.23 1.56 -22.98
CA SER A 143 -5.24 0.62 -23.44
C SER A 143 -5.41 -0.55 -22.48
N PHE A 144 -4.29 -1.06 -21.96
CA PHE A 144 -4.26 -2.13 -20.96
C PHE A 144 -4.98 -1.72 -19.68
N PHE A 145 -4.58 -0.59 -19.05
CA PHE A 145 -5.23 -0.13 -17.82
C PHE A 145 -6.71 0.22 -18.02
N SER A 146 -7.09 0.76 -19.18
CA SER A 146 -8.50 1.02 -19.51
C SER A 146 -9.35 -0.25 -19.53
N LYS A 147 -8.82 -1.37 -20.02
CA LYS A 147 -9.51 -2.67 -20.02
C LYS A 147 -9.54 -3.30 -18.63
N ILE A 148 -8.41 -3.26 -17.90
CA ILE A 148 -8.28 -3.88 -16.59
C ILE A 148 -9.25 -3.22 -15.59
N LYS A 149 -9.37 -1.90 -15.59
CA LYS A 149 -10.24 -1.18 -14.64
C LYS A 149 -11.75 -1.43 -14.83
N GLU A 150 -12.16 -2.12 -15.90
CA GLU A 150 -13.55 -2.57 -16.08
C GLU A 150 -13.87 -3.75 -15.14
N ASN A 151 -12.89 -4.58 -14.83
CA ASN A 151 -13.06 -5.82 -14.05
C ASN A 151 -12.74 -5.64 -12.56
N TYR A 152 -12.08 -4.55 -12.17
CA TYR A 152 -11.63 -4.27 -10.81
C TYR A 152 -12.13 -2.91 -10.33
N ASP A 153 -12.40 -2.82 -9.02
CA ASP A 153 -12.74 -1.53 -8.38
C ASP A 153 -11.51 -0.65 -8.25
N TYR A 154 -10.33 -1.25 -7.95
CA TYR A 154 -9.04 -0.57 -7.84
C TYR A 154 -7.90 -1.43 -8.38
N VAL A 155 -6.95 -0.77 -9.02
CA VAL A 155 -5.72 -1.36 -9.55
C VAL A 155 -4.54 -0.63 -8.92
N PHE A 156 -3.73 -1.33 -8.16
CA PHE A 156 -2.50 -0.80 -7.58
C PHE A 156 -1.30 -1.28 -8.39
N VAL A 157 -0.47 -0.33 -8.84
CA VAL A 157 0.69 -0.61 -9.70
C VAL A 157 1.98 -0.35 -8.92
N ASP A 158 2.73 -1.41 -8.60
CA ASP A 158 4.07 -1.32 -8.01
C ASP A 158 5.09 -1.04 -9.10
N THR A 159 5.99 -0.08 -8.88
CA THR A 159 6.95 0.36 -9.89
C THR A 159 8.35 0.50 -9.32
N PRO A 160 9.39 0.48 -10.17
CA PRO A 160 10.72 0.91 -9.76
C PRO A 160 10.71 2.33 -9.19
N PRO A 161 11.75 2.73 -8.43
CA PRO A 161 11.92 4.11 -8.01
C PRO A 161 12.02 5.07 -9.20
N CYS A 162 11.24 6.16 -9.18
CA CYS A 162 11.23 7.14 -10.27
C CYS A 162 12.57 7.89 -10.45
N GLY A 163 13.37 7.99 -9.40
CA GLY A 163 14.70 8.59 -9.48
C GLY A 163 15.77 7.75 -10.19
N LEU A 164 15.44 6.53 -10.64
CA LEU A 164 16.42 5.60 -11.22
C LEU A 164 16.15 5.22 -12.67
N VAL A 165 14.89 5.14 -13.09
CA VAL A 165 14.53 4.59 -14.40
C VAL A 165 13.39 5.36 -15.07
N SER A 166 13.54 5.58 -16.38
CA SER A 166 12.55 6.26 -17.22
C SER A 166 11.22 5.50 -17.35
N ASP A 167 11.27 4.18 -17.17
CA ASP A 167 10.10 3.29 -17.29
C ASP A 167 8.98 3.71 -16.35
N THR A 168 9.36 4.15 -15.13
CA THR A 168 8.41 4.65 -14.12
C THR A 168 7.63 5.88 -14.59
N LEU A 169 8.27 6.80 -15.33
CA LEU A 169 7.59 7.98 -15.89
C LEU A 169 6.59 7.59 -16.99
N ILE A 170 6.92 6.59 -17.80
CA ILE A 170 6.02 6.08 -18.84
C ILE A 170 4.78 5.45 -18.19
N ILE A 171 4.96 4.65 -17.14
CA ILE A 171 3.86 4.06 -16.39
C ILE A 171 3.04 5.15 -15.70
N ALA A 172 3.69 6.14 -15.07
CA ALA A 172 3.04 7.23 -14.36
C ALA A 172 2.08 8.05 -15.25
N GLN A 173 2.41 8.22 -16.53
CA GLN A 173 1.55 8.90 -17.51
C GLN A 173 0.39 8.03 -18.02
N ALA A 174 0.38 6.73 -17.72
CA ALA A 174 -0.64 5.79 -18.16
C ALA A 174 -1.66 5.43 -17.06
N VAL A 175 -1.40 5.82 -15.82
CA VAL A 175 -2.27 5.58 -14.65
C VAL A 175 -3.12 6.82 -14.32
N ASP A 176 -4.12 6.64 -13.46
CA ASP A 176 -4.99 7.76 -13.08
C ASP A 176 -4.32 8.68 -12.04
N THR A 177 -3.52 8.12 -11.11
CA THR A 177 -2.80 8.91 -10.10
C THR A 177 -1.62 8.16 -9.49
N VAL A 178 -0.77 8.92 -8.79
CA VAL A 178 0.44 8.43 -8.12
C VAL A 178 0.39 8.70 -6.62
N ILE A 179 0.80 7.72 -5.83
CA ILE A 179 1.17 7.84 -4.42
C ILE A 179 2.68 7.80 -4.32
N TYR A 180 3.27 8.79 -3.68
CA TYR A 180 4.70 8.87 -3.49
C TYR A 180 5.10 8.37 -2.10
N VAL A 181 5.98 7.38 -2.02
CA VAL A 181 6.48 6.82 -0.76
C VAL A 181 7.84 7.42 -0.44
N VAL A 182 8.00 7.86 0.79
CA VAL A 182 9.26 8.37 1.35
C VAL A 182 9.54 7.61 2.63
N MET A 183 10.68 6.96 2.73
CA MET A 183 11.13 6.38 3.99
C MET A 183 11.88 7.43 4.80
N GLN A 184 11.55 7.53 6.10
CA GLN A 184 12.21 8.47 6.99
C GLN A 184 13.71 8.24 7.01
N ASP A 185 14.49 9.32 6.96
CA ASP A 185 15.95 9.37 7.09
C ASP A 185 16.75 8.54 6.04
N THR A 186 16.12 8.20 4.90
CA THR A 186 16.76 7.39 3.85
C THR A 186 17.33 8.23 2.71
N VAL A 187 16.56 9.21 2.24
CA VAL A 187 16.89 10.03 1.06
C VAL A 187 16.92 11.50 1.42
N ARG A 188 17.85 12.24 0.83
CA ARG A 188 17.94 13.70 1.00
C ARG A 188 16.71 14.39 0.38
N THR A 189 16.15 15.38 1.07
CA THR A 189 14.98 16.14 0.63
C THR A 189 15.13 16.73 -0.78
N SER A 190 16.33 17.18 -1.15
CA SER A 190 16.59 17.72 -2.51
C SER A 190 16.39 16.66 -3.60
N LYS A 191 16.75 15.40 -3.36
CA LYS A 191 16.50 14.31 -4.32
C LYS A 191 15.02 13.94 -4.41
N ILE A 192 14.34 13.93 -3.26
CA ILE A 192 12.90 13.71 -3.21
C ILE A 192 12.19 14.78 -4.03
N GLN A 193 12.54 16.05 -3.80
CA GLN A 193 11.96 17.19 -4.54
C GLN A 193 12.20 17.06 -6.04
N SER A 194 13.45 16.79 -6.46
CA SER A 194 13.76 16.63 -7.89
C SER A 194 12.94 15.52 -8.55
N SER A 195 12.75 14.38 -7.85
CA SER A 195 11.96 13.27 -8.39
C SER A 195 10.46 13.59 -8.46
N ILE A 196 9.94 14.35 -7.50
CA ILE A 196 8.55 14.84 -7.53
C ILE A 196 8.36 15.85 -8.67
N ASP A 197 9.31 16.79 -8.83
CA ASP A 197 9.27 17.80 -9.89
C ASP A 197 9.29 17.14 -11.28
N GLU A 198 10.04 16.05 -11.46
CA GLU A 198 10.08 15.30 -12.71
C GLU A 198 8.72 14.65 -13.05
N LEU A 199 8.05 14.07 -12.06
CA LEU A 199 6.69 13.53 -12.21
C LEU A 199 5.69 14.64 -12.56
N LEU A 200 5.75 15.78 -11.85
CA LEU A 200 4.86 16.92 -12.10
C LEU A 200 5.12 17.55 -13.47
N PHE A 201 6.38 17.64 -13.90
CA PHE A 201 6.74 18.11 -15.24
C PHE A 201 6.17 17.22 -16.35
N SER A 202 5.98 15.95 -16.05
CA SER A 202 5.39 14.97 -16.96
C SER A 202 3.84 14.93 -16.91
N ASP A 203 3.21 15.95 -16.31
CA ASP A 203 1.75 16.10 -16.16
C ASP A 203 1.10 14.92 -15.41
N VAL A 204 1.79 14.39 -14.41
CA VAL A 204 1.33 13.28 -13.59
C VAL A 204 0.61 13.79 -12.35
N LYS A 205 -0.62 13.32 -12.10
CA LYS A 205 -1.37 13.64 -10.88
C LYS A 205 -0.76 12.88 -9.69
N ILE A 206 -0.28 13.61 -8.69
CA ILE A 206 0.18 13.04 -7.41
C ILE A 206 -0.89 13.31 -6.35
N THR A 207 -1.61 12.28 -5.93
CA THR A 207 -2.67 12.41 -4.91
C THR A 207 -2.10 12.65 -3.52
N GLY A 208 -0.90 12.16 -3.23
CA GLY A 208 -0.24 12.44 -1.96
C GLY A 208 1.00 11.63 -1.70
N CYS A 209 1.60 11.89 -0.54
CA CYS A 209 2.79 11.19 -0.06
C CYS A 209 2.49 10.32 1.17
N ILE A 210 3.23 9.22 1.30
CA ILE A 210 3.25 8.37 2.48
C ILE A 210 4.65 8.42 3.08
N LEU A 211 4.77 8.93 4.32
CA LEU A 211 5.98 8.81 5.11
C LEU A 211 6.01 7.42 5.74
N ASN A 212 6.92 6.58 5.30
CA ASN A 212 7.08 5.21 5.77
C ASN A 212 8.16 5.10 6.85
N ALA A 213 8.05 4.09 7.71
CA ALA A 213 8.97 3.79 8.80
C ALA A 213 9.21 4.99 9.75
N ALA A 214 8.18 5.82 9.98
CA ALA A 214 8.27 6.97 10.85
C ALA A 214 8.54 6.56 12.31
N GLU A 215 9.52 7.19 12.94
CA GLU A 215 9.82 6.96 14.36
C GLU A 215 8.75 7.57 15.27
N SER A 216 8.49 6.92 16.41
CA SER A 216 7.41 7.26 17.34
C SER A 216 7.52 8.66 17.99
N GLY A 217 8.62 9.38 17.79
CA GLY A 217 8.80 10.76 18.24
C GLY A 217 8.01 11.81 17.44
N LEU A 218 7.49 11.47 16.27
CA LEU A 218 6.58 12.31 15.47
C LEU A 218 5.12 12.29 15.95
N GLN A 219 4.86 11.80 17.16
CA GLN A 219 3.53 11.80 17.80
C GLN A 219 2.89 13.22 17.95
N GLY A 220 3.65 14.29 17.65
CA GLY A 220 3.09 15.64 17.54
C GLY A 220 2.05 15.80 16.42
N TYR A 221 2.12 15.01 15.34
CA TYR A 221 1.16 15.06 14.23
C TYR A 221 -0.14 14.32 14.52
N GLY A 222 -0.12 13.27 15.36
CA GLY A 222 -1.33 12.58 15.83
C GLY A 222 -2.23 13.44 16.73
N LYS A 223 -1.66 14.41 17.44
CA LYS A 223 -2.43 15.37 18.24
C LYS A 223 -3.24 16.37 17.40
N TYR A 224 -2.80 16.68 16.18
CA TYR A 224 -3.50 17.62 15.31
C TYR A 224 -4.73 17.03 14.63
N TYR A 225 -4.81 15.70 14.50
CA TYR A 225 -5.97 15.00 13.93
C TYR A 225 -6.88 14.33 14.98
N GLY A 226 -6.76 14.67 16.26
CA GLY A 226 -7.77 14.38 17.29
C GLY A 226 -8.01 12.89 17.63
N TYR A 227 -7.27 11.92 17.08
CA TYR A 227 -7.53 10.49 17.25
C TYR A 227 -6.80 9.82 18.43
N GLY A 228 -5.83 10.49 19.05
CA GLY A 228 -5.07 9.94 20.20
C GLY A 228 -5.80 9.91 21.52
N SER A 229 -7.01 10.48 21.64
CA SER A 229 -7.69 10.68 22.92
C SER A 229 -8.80 9.67 23.27
N TYR A 230 -9.22 8.81 22.34
CA TYR A 230 -10.33 7.88 22.58
C TYR A 230 -9.94 6.57 23.29
N TYR A 231 -8.67 6.19 23.32
CA TYR A 231 -8.26 4.93 23.96
C TYR A 231 -8.04 4.98 25.47
N LYS A 232 -8.23 6.15 26.13
CA LYS A 232 -8.02 6.28 27.59
C LYS A 232 -9.30 6.12 28.42
N TYR A 233 -10.47 5.88 27.80
CA TYR A 233 -11.76 5.77 28.51
C TYR A 233 -12.33 4.35 28.63
N GLY A 234 -11.58 3.30 28.30
CA GLY A 234 -12.04 1.91 28.31
C GLY A 234 -11.78 1.10 29.58
N HIS A 235 -11.25 1.69 30.65
CA HIS A 235 -10.95 0.95 31.89
C HIS A 235 -11.51 1.63 33.13
N TYR A 236 -12.82 1.88 33.18
CA TYR A 236 -13.53 2.06 34.42
C TYR A 236 -14.35 0.81 34.70
N GLY A 237 -13.79 -0.02 35.61
CA GLY A 237 -14.43 -1.23 36.10
C GLY A 237 -15.75 -0.92 36.80
N TYR A 238 -16.74 -1.73 36.57
CA TYR A 238 -17.95 -1.81 37.37
C TYR A 238 -17.61 -2.19 38.81
N GLY A 239 -17.49 -1.21 39.69
CA GLY A 239 -17.48 -1.42 41.10
C GLY A 239 -18.89 -1.74 41.57
N ARG A 240 -19.15 -2.97 41.99
CA ARG A 240 -20.35 -3.36 42.72
C ARG A 240 -20.40 -2.62 44.06
N HIS A 241 -21.32 -1.70 44.21
CA HIS A 241 -21.74 -1.21 45.53
C HIS A 241 -22.61 -2.28 46.20
N HIS A 242 -22.08 -2.92 47.27
CA HIS A 242 -22.88 -3.66 48.22
C HIS A 242 -23.46 -2.64 49.25
N TYR A 243 -24.78 -2.49 49.23
CA TYR A 243 -25.52 -1.88 50.30
C TYR A 243 -25.70 -2.92 51.40
N GLY A 244 -25.00 -2.72 52.54
CA GLY A 244 -25.25 -3.43 53.78
C GLY A 244 -26.28 -2.66 54.59
N TYR A 245 -27.43 -3.27 54.86
CA TYR A 245 -28.39 -2.81 55.85
C TYR A 245 -27.87 -3.20 57.25
N GLY A 246 -27.60 -2.24 58.10
CA GLY A 246 -27.43 -2.47 59.52
C GLY A 246 -28.77 -2.54 60.20
N HIS A 247 -28.97 -3.58 61.02
CA HIS A 247 -30.01 -3.63 62.05
C HIS A 247 -29.32 -3.30 63.36
N GLU A 248 -29.87 -2.29 64.06
CA GLU A 248 -29.67 -2.03 65.48
C GLU A 248 -30.41 -3.10 66.30
N ASN A 249 -29.73 -3.66 67.32
CA ASN A 249 -30.18 -3.78 68.70
C ASN A 249 -28.97 -4.06 69.58
#